data_77b2e05ae28b07ce58662ded77654c11
#
_entry.id   77b2e05ae28b07ce58662ded77654c11
#
_cell.length_a   1.000
_cell.length_b   1.000
_cell.length_c   1.000
_cell.angle_alpha   90.00
_cell.angle_beta   90.00
_cell.angle_gamma   90.00
#
_symmetry.space_group_name_H-M   'P 1'
#
loop_
_entity.id
_entity.type
_entity.pdbx_description
1 polymer ?
#
loop_
_entity_poly.entity_id
_entity_poly.type
_entity_poly.pdbx_seq_one_letter_code
_entity_poly.pdbx_strand_id
1 'polypeptide(L)'
;MRIDKYLAENGFAPSRQKAKELVSGGFVLKNGRTVNKESTDVSEMDLIEITGKPYPYVGRGGLKLAAAQKEFGIAFDGKTACDVGASTGGFTDVMLRSGVGRVFAVDCGHGQLHPDIRSDPRVVNMESQNARELDSSLLGCLCDIVVSDLSFISQTLVFPAISSVLCDGGEFV
;
A
#
# COMPACT_ATOMS: atom_id res chain seq x y z
N MET A 1 -2.85 29.26 -8.81
CA MET A 1 -2.63 27.82 -9.17
C MET A 1 -3.59 26.96 -8.36
N ARG A 2 -4.12 25.84 -8.91
CA ARG A 2 -4.99 24.92 -8.14
C ARG A 2 -4.21 24.24 -7.02
N ILE A 3 -4.84 24.06 -5.86
CA ILE A 3 -4.17 23.51 -4.68
C ILE A 3 -3.69 22.06 -4.87
N ASP A 4 -4.44 21.22 -5.62
CA ASP A 4 -4.01 19.84 -5.90
C ASP A 4 -2.71 19.78 -6.71
N LYS A 5 -2.50 20.73 -7.61
CA LYS A 5 -1.27 20.90 -8.38
C LYS A 5 -0.15 21.47 -7.50
N TYR A 6 -0.45 22.53 -6.75
CA TYR A 6 0.49 23.17 -5.84
C TYR A 6 1.12 22.19 -4.84
N LEU A 7 0.28 21.38 -4.19
CA LEU A 7 0.74 20.39 -3.20
C LEU A 7 1.69 19.35 -3.80
N ALA A 8 1.43 18.91 -5.03
CA ALA A 8 2.29 17.94 -5.70
C ALA A 8 3.62 18.57 -6.17
N GLU A 9 3.58 19.79 -6.72
CA GLU A 9 4.77 20.46 -7.24
C GLU A 9 5.70 20.98 -6.14
N ASN A 10 5.17 21.27 -4.95
CA ASN A 10 5.95 21.78 -3.81
C ASN A 10 6.30 20.71 -2.77
N GLY A 11 6.12 19.42 -3.10
CA GLY A 11 6.56 18.30 -2.25
C GLY A 11 5.67 18.00 -1.03
N PHE A 12 4.51 18.64 -0.91
CA PHE A 12 3.51 18.33 0.15
C PHE A 12 2.82 16.99 -0.08
N ALA A 13 2.79 16.52 -1.34
CA ALA A 13 2.25 15.23 -1.70
C ALA A 13 3.07 14.61 -2.85
N PRO A 14 3.27 13.27 -2.87
CA PRO A 14 4.07 12.60 -3.91
C PRO A 14 3.42 12.61 -5.30
N SER A 15 2.13 12.92 -5.40
CA SER A 15 1.39 13.04 -6.65
C SER A 15 0.13 13.89 -6.49
N ARG A 16 -0.42 14.38 -7.62
CA ARG A 16 -1.70 15.10 -7.63
C ARG A 16 -2.85 14.26 -7.06
N GLN A 17 -2.84 12.95 -7.28
CA GLN A 17 -3.86 12.06 -6.71
C GLN A 17 -3.79 12.04 -5.18
N LYS A 18 -2.58 11.95 -4.62
CA LYS A 18 -2.37 12.04 -3.16
C LYS A 18 -2.71 13.42 -2.60
N ALA A 19 -2.41 14.49 -3.34
CA ALA A 19 -2.84 15.83 -2.99
C ALA A 19 -4.37 15.96 -2.88
N LYS A 20 -5.12 15.37 -3.82
CA LYS A 20 -6.59 15.33 -3.76
C LYS A 20 -7.10 14.57 -2.55
N GLU A 21 -6.49 13.44 -2.20
CA GLU A 21 -6.84 12.66 -1.00
C GLU A 21 -6.64 13.48 0.28
N LEU A 22 -5.57 14.28 0.36
CA LEU A 22 -5.32 15.19 1.48
C LEU A 22 -6.41 16.27 1.58
N VAL A 23 -6.76 16.90 0.45
CA VAL A 23 -7.78 17.96 0.40
C VAL A 23 -9.16 17.39 0.74
N SER A 24 -9.58 16.30 0.11
CA SER A 24 -10.89 15.68 0.37
C SER A 24 -11.03 15.11 1.78
N GLY A 25 -9.91 14.72 2.40
CA GLY A 25 -9.86 14.31 3.81
C GLY A 25 -9.86 15.45 4.81
N GLY A 26 -9.80 16.71 4.37
CA GLY A 26 -9.76 17.89 5.24
C GLY A 26 -8.41 18.12 5.94
N PHE A 27 -7.32 17.52 5.44
CA PHE A 27 -5.99 17.61 6.04
C PHE A 27 -5.15 18.78 5.51
N VAL A 28 -5.73 19.66 4.71
CA VAL A 28 -5.05 20.83 4.14
C VAL A 28 -5.65 22.12 4.70
N LEU A 29 -4.81 22.95 5.29
CA LEU A 29 -5.18 24.31 5.65
C LEU A 29 -4.57 25.31 4.67
N LYS A 30 -5.33 26.32 4.31
CA LYS A 30 -4.88 27.53 3.60
C LYS A 30 -5.16 28.71 4.52
N ASN A 31 -4.11 29.40 4.95
CA ASN A 31 -4.20 30.55 5.87
C ASN A 31 -5.02 30.19 7.13
N GLY A 32 -4.78 28.99 7.72
CA GLY A 32 -5.46 28.49 8.91
C GLY A 32 -6.88 27.99 8.69
N ARG A 33 -7.40 27.94 7.44
CA ARG A 33 -8.75 27.47 7.13
C ARG A 33 -8.69 26.18 6.31
N THR A 34 -9.52 25.20 6.68
CA THR A 34 -9.60 23.92 5.97
C THR A 34 -10.04 24.11 4.51
N VAL A 35 -9.33 23.49 3.61
CA VAL A 35 -9.64 23.44 2.17
C VAL A 35 -10.36 22.15 1.86
N ASN A 36 -11.59 22.25 1.30
CA ASN A 36 -12.42 21.09 0.95
C ASN A 36 -12.60 20.90 -0.56
N LYS A 37 -12.01 21.78 -1.39
CA LYS A 37 -12.12 21.69 -2.85
C LYS A 37 -10.74 21.62 -3.49
N GLU A 38 -10.50 20.59 -4.27
CA GLU A 38 -9.23 20.33 -4.99
C GLU A 38 -8.90 21.43 -6.01
N SER A 39 -9.92 22.17 -6.47
CA SER A 39 -9.79 23.28 -7.42
C SER A 39 -9.55 24.64 -6.75
N THR A 40 -9.45 24.70 -5.42
CA THR A 40 -9.17 25.95 -4.69
C THR A 40 -7.88 26.56 -5.23
N ASP A 41 -7.94 27.86 -5.55
CA ASP A 41 -6.75 28.57 -6.01
C ASP A 41 -5.82 28.91 -4.84
N VAL A 42 -4.51 28.78 -5.12
CA VAL A 42 -3.41 29.09 -4.21
C VAL A 42 -2.44 30.05 -4.91
N SER A 43 -1.99 31.06 -4.19
CA SER A 43 -0.93 32.00 -4.56
C SER A 43 0.34 31.75 -3.72
N GLU A 44 1.46 32.34 -4.12
CA GLU A 44 2.72 32.26 -3.38
C GLU A 44 2.65 32.96 -2.00
N MET A 45 1.65 33.78 -1.78
CA MET A 45 1.41 34.49 -0.52
C MET A 45 0.60 33.67 0.50
N ASP A 46 0.03 32.53 0.07
CA ASP A 46 -0.81 31.71 0.93
C ASP A 46 0.04 30.75 1.78
N LEU A 47 -0.24 30.72 3.09
CA LEU A 47 0.35 29.72 3.99
C LEU A 47 -0.42 28.41 3.85
N ILE A 48 0.27 27.35 3.42
CA ILE A 48 -0.30 26.01 3.28
C ILE A 48 0.28 25.11 4.37
N GLU A 49 -0.61 24.43 5.09
CA GLU A 49 -0.24 23.49 6.15
C GLU A 49 -0.93 22.15 5.93
N ILE A 50 -0.22 21.05 6.22
CA ILE A 50 -0.77 19.68 6.23
C ILE A 50 -0.94 19.24 7.69
N THR A 51 -2.17 18.99 8.10
CA THR A 51 -2.53 18.69 9.50
C THR A 51 -2.59 17.19 9.81
N GLY A 52 -2.45 16.33 8.80
CA GLY A 52 -2.53 14.89 9.01
C GLY A 52 -2.44 14.08 7.71
N LYS A 53 -2.75 12.80 7.83
CA LYS A 53 -2.81 11.85 6.71
C LYS A 53 -4.22 11.26 6.62
N PRO A 54 -4.75 10.99 5.41
CA PRO A 54 -6.10 10.46 5.22
C PRO A 54 -6.28 9.04 5.79
N TYR A 55 -5.17 8.33 5.99
CA TYR A 55 -5.13 6.98 6.59
C TYR A 55 -3.76 6.71 7.20
N PRO A 56 -3.65 5.78 8.18
CA PRO A 56 -2.40 5.52 8.90
C PRO A 56 -1.34 4.77 8.07
N TYR A 57 -1.72 4.17 6.94
CA TYR A 57 -0.85 3.32 6.11
C TYR A 57 -0.23 4.09 4.93
N VAL A 58 0.82 3.54 4.33
CA VAL A 58 1.48 4.13 3.14
C VAL A 58 0.58 4.16 1.91
N GLY A 59 -0.48 3.36 1.88
CA GLY A 59 -1.46 3.29 0.81
C GLY A 59 -2.88 3.05 1.33
N ARG A 60 -3.90 3.53 0.58
CA ARG A 60 -5.32 3.34 0.92
C ARG A 60 -5.72 1.86 1.01
N GLY A 61 -5.05 0.98 0.23
CA GLY A 61 -5.26 -0.47 0.29
C GLY A 61 -5.14 -1.02 1.71
N GLY A 62 -4.24 -0.48 2.54
CA GLY A 62 -4.08 -0.90 3.93
C GLY A 62 -5.36 -0.87 4.75
N LEU A 63 -6.31 0.03 4.45
CA LEU A 63 -7.62 0.03 5.11
C LEU A 63 -8.42 -1.25 4.84
N LYS A 64 -8.29 -1.83 3.62
CA LYS A 64 -8.98 -3.08 3.26
C LYS A 64 -8.45 -4.24 4.09
N LEU A 65 -7.12 -4.42 4.10
CA LEU A 65 -6.52 -5.52 4.85
C LEU A 65 -6.72 -5.37 6.37
N ALA A 66 -6.63 -4.15 6.90
CA ALA A 66 -6.90 -3.90 8.32
C ALA A 66 -8.35 -4.22 8.70
N ALA A 67 -9.31 -3.93 7.81
CA ALA A 67 -10.71 -4.32 8.02
C ALA A 67 -10.88 -5.83 7.97
N ALA A 68 -10.29 -6.52 6.98
CA ALA A 68 -10.31 -7.99 6.87
C ALA A 68 -9.65 -8.64 8.09
N GLN A 69 -8.49 -8.14 8.52
CA GLN A 69 -7.79 -8.63 9.70
C GLN A 69 -8.68 -8.59 10.95
N LYS A 70 -9.37 -7.48 11.16
CA LYS A 70 -10.27 -7.30 12.30
C LYS A 70 -11.49 -8.22 12.21
N GLU A 71 -12.11 -8.31 11.03
CA GLU A 71 -13.36 -9.06 10.82
C GLU A 71 -13.13 -10.57 10.92
N PHE A 72 -12.04 -11.07 10.34
CA PHE A 72 -11.75 -12.50 10.26
C PHE A 72 -10.73 -13.00 11.29
N GLY A 73 -10.22 -12.12 12.14
CA GLY A 73 -9.25 -12.49 13.18
C GLY A 73 -7.89 -12.96 12.63
N ILE A 74 -7.45 -12.40 11.48
CA ILE A 74 -6.23 -12.84 10.80
C ILE A 74 -5.00 -12.48 11.66
N ALA A 75 -4.17 -13.47 11.97
CA ALA A 75 -2.93 -13.29 12.71
C ALA A 75 -1.73 -13.25 11.76
N PHE A 76 -0.91 -12.20 11.85
CA PHE A 76 0.31 -12.04 11.06
C PHE A 76 1.60 -12.24 11.87
N ASP A 77 1.50 -12.20 13.19
CA ASP A 77 2.66 -12.21 14.09
C ASP A 77 3.59 -13.40 13.83
N GLY A 78 4.86 -13.13 13.59
CA GLY A 78 5.90 -14.11 13.31
C GLY A 78 5.78 -14.86 11.97
N LYS A 79 4.70 -14.70 11.22
CA LYS A 79 4.43 -15.42 9.96
C LYS A 79 5.32 -14.94 8.81
N THR A 80 5.50 -15.82 7.83
CA THR A 80 6.01 -15.49 6.49
C THR A 80 4.82 -15.23 5.57
N ALA A 81 4.76 -14.04 4.96
CA ALA A 81 3.65 -13.60 4.14
C ALA A 81 4.10 -13.27 2.70
N CYS A 82 3.15 -13.32 1.75
CA CYS A 82 3.31 -12.82 0.41
C CYS A 82 2.19 -11.83 0.10
N ASP A 83 2.54 -10.61 -0.33
CA ASP A 83 1.63 -9.56 -0.77
C ASP A 83 1.64 -9.54 -2.31
N VAL A 84 0.60 -10.08 -2.92
CA VAL A 84 0.48 -10.22 -4.39
C VAL A 84 -0.31 -9.04 -4.94
N GLY A 85 0.39 -8.14 -5.62
CA GLY A 85 -0.11 -6.84 -6.04
C GLY A 85 0.19 -5.75 -5.00
N ALA A 86 1.41 -5.75 -4.47
CA ALA A 86 1.82 -4.89 -3.36
C ALA A 86 1.69 -3.39 -3.65
N SER A 87 1.86 -2.95 -4.91
CA SER A 87 1.76 -1.55 -5.33
C SER A 87 2.60 -0.63 -4.41
N THR A 88 1.98 0.33 -3.72
CA THR A 88 2.68 1.21 -2.77
C THR A 88 3.04 0.53 -1.44
N GLY A 89 2.58 -0.70 -1.19
CA GLY A 89 2.84 -1.45 0.03
C GLY A 89 1.81 -1.25 1.13
N GLY A 90 0.57 -0.88 0.78
CA GLY A 90 -0.48 -0.66 1.78
C GLY A 90 -0.81 -1.92 2.61
N PHE A 91 -0.91 -3.08 1.97
CA PHE A 91 -1.11 -4.37 2.66
C PHE A 91 0.13 -4.77 3.45
N THR A 92 1.30 -4.63 2.84
CA THR A 92 2.60 -4.88 3.50
C THR A 92 2.75 -4.06 4.78
N ASP A 93 2.38 -2.76 4.78
CA ASP A 93 2.44 -1.88 5.97
C ASP A 93 1.55 -2.41 7.11
N VAL A 94 0.33 -2.88 6.80
CA VAL A 94 -0.55 -3.50 7.81
C VAL A 94 0.10 -4.73 8.42
N MET A 95 0.66 -5.62 7.60
CA MET A 95 1.33 -6.84 8.06
C MET A 95 2.55 -6.53 8.91
N LEU A 96 3.38 -5.55 8.53
CA LEU A 96 4.54 -5.11 9.29
C LEU A 96 4.16 -4.58 10.67
N ARG A 97 3.10 -3.79 10.76
CA ARG A 97 2.56 -3.28 12.04
C ARG A 97 1.92 -4.37 12.89
N SER A 98 1.47 -5.45 12.26
CA SER A 98 0.89 -6.62 12.93
C SER A 98 1.91 -7.69 13.29
N GLY A 99 3.22 -7.38 13.23
CA GLY A 99 4.28 -8.27 13.73
C GLY A 99 4.71 -9.36 12.76
N VAL A 100 4.41 -9.27 11.46
CA VAL A 100 4.85 -10.25 10.47
C VAL A 100 6.37 -10.43 10.51
N GLY A 101 6.84 -11.68 10.42
CA GLY A 101 8.26 -11.99 10.44
C GLY A 101 8.96 -11.69 9.11
N ARG A 102 8.29 -11.95 7.99
CA ARG A 102 8.79 -11.69 6.64
C ARG A 102 7.66 -11.45 5.65
N VAL A 103 7.88 -10.53 4.70
CA VAL A 103 6.91 -10.27 3.61
C VAL A 103 7.64 -10.25 2.26
N PHE A 104 7.15 -11.02 1.32
CA PHE A 104 7.49 -10.89 -0.10
C PHE A 104 6.48 -9.93 -0.74
N ALA A 105 6.92 -8.73 -1.10
CA ALA A 105 6.09 -7.70 -1.73
C ALA A 105 6.22 -7.82 -3.24
N VAL A 106 5.26 -8.48 -3.88
CA VAL A 106 5.27 -8.84 -5.31
C VAL A 106 4.39 -7.89 -6.09
N ASP A 107 4.94 -7.28 -7.14
CA ASP A 107 4.19 -6.43 -8.07
C ASP A 107 4.81 -6.49 -9.48
N CYS A 108 3.97 -6.41 -10.52
CA CYS A 108 4.44 -6.31 -11.91
C CYS A 108 4.97 -4.91 -12.26
N GLY A 109 4.62 -3.89 -11.49
CA GLY A 109 5.14 -2.53 -11.62
C GLY A 109 6.58 -2.40 -11.12
N HIS A 110 7.13 -1.20 -11.31
CA HIS A 110 8.49 -0.89 -10.89
C HIS A 110 8.53 0.47 -10.17
N GLY A 111 9.31 0.55 -9.08
CA GLY A 111 9.52 1.77 -8.32
C GLY A 111 8.26 2.28 -7.60
N GLN A 112 7.28 1.42 -7.33
CA GLN A 112 6.02 1.80 -6.70
C GLN A 112 6.06 1.67 -5.18
N LEU A 113 6.82 0.72 -4.65
CA LEU A 113 6.86 0.42 -3.23
C LEU A 113 7.41 1.62 -2.44
N HIS A 114 6.65 2.04 -1.43
CA HIS A 114 7.01 3.20 -0.59
C HIS A 114 8.41 3.02 0.02
N PRO A 115 9.26 4.06 0.07
CA PRO A 115 10.62 3.95 0.61
C PRO A 115 10.71 3.35 2.01
N ASP A 116 9.80 3.72 2.92
CA ASP A 116 9.78 3.19 4.29
C ASP A 116 9.50 1.68 4.32
N ILE A 117 8.64 1.19 3.41
CA ILE A 117 8.34 -0.24 3.28
C ILE A 117 9.53 -0.97 2.66
N ARG A 118 10.09 -0.40 1.59
CA ARG A 118 11.24 -0.99 0.89
C ARG A 118 12.47 -1.12 1.80
N SER A 119 12.66 -0.22 2.75
CA SER A 119 13.81 -0.23 3.66
C SER A 119 13.63 -1.12 4.90
N ASP A 120 12.42 -1.65 5.15
CA ASP A 120 12.21 -2.55 6.29
C ASP A 120 12.92 -3.90 6.03
N PRO A 121 13.79 -4.37 6.94
CA PRO A 121 14.58 -5.60 6.74
C PRO A 121 13.73 -6.88 6.64
N ARG A 122 12.46 -6.84 7.03
CA ARG A 122 11.51 -7.94 6.88
C ARG A 122 10.91 -8.04 5.47
N VAL A 123 11.07 -6.99 4.64
CA VAL A 123 10.48 -6.92 3.32
C VAL A 123 11.47 -7.36 2.24
N VAL A 124 11.04 -8.31 1.43
CA VAL A 124 11.69 -8.68 0.19
C VAL A 124 10.93 -8.02 -0.96
N ASN A 125 11.53 -6.98 -1.55
CA ASN A 125 10.93 -6.29 -2.69
C ASN A 125 11.06 -7.14 -3.97
N MET A 126 9.93 -7.52 -4.55
CA MET A 126 9.83 -8.30 -5.80
C MET A 126 9.01 -7.54 -6.85
N GLU A 127 9.40 -6.31 -7.12
CA GLU A 127 8.85 -5.53 -8.24
C GLU A 127 9.31 -6.10 -9.60
N SER A 128 8.57 -5.79 -10.66
CA SER A 128 8.74 -6.33 -12.02
C SER A 128 8.52 -7.85 -12.10
N GLN A 129 7.79 -8.42 -11.14
CA GLN A 129 7.46 -9.84 -11.08
C GLN A 129 5.99 -10.09 -11.46
N ASN A 130 5.77 -10.95 -12.45
CA ASN A 130 4.43 -11.36 -12.81
C ASN A 130 3.87 -12.34 -11.76
N ALA A 131 2.73 -12.00 -11.16
CA ALA A 131 2.09 -12.83 -10.15
C ALA A 131 1.74 -14.25 -10.61
N ARG A 132 1.54 -14.46 -11.91
CA ARG A 132 1.25 -15.80 -12.49
C ARG A 132 2.48 -16.71 -12.54
N GLU A 133 3.66 -16.15 -12.37
CA GLU A 133 4.95 -16.86 -12.43
C GLU A 133 5.54 -17.12 -11.04
N LEU A 134 4.77 -16.81 -9.99
CA LEU A 134 5.17 -17.10 -8.62
C LEU A 134 5.19 -18.62 -8.40
N ASP A 135 6.26 -19.06 -7.77
CA ASP A 135 6.39 -20.40 -7.21
C ASP A 135 7.30 -20.38 -5.97
N SER A 136 7.31 -21.50 -5.23
CA SER A 136 8.09 -21.61 -3.99
C SER A 136 9.60 -21.58 -4.23
N SER A 137 10.08 -21.94 -5.43
CA SER A 137 11.53 -21.88 -5.76
C SER A 137 11.98 -20.44 -5.92
N LEU A 138 11.14 -19.57 -6.47
CA LEU A 138 11.40 -18.14 -6.59
C LEU A 138 11.45 -17.43 -5.23
N LEU A 139 10.57 -17.80 -4.30
CA LEU A 139 10.55 -17.25 -2.95
C LEU A 139 11.62 -17.86 -2.04
N GLY A 140 12.06 -19.08 -2.35
CA GLY A 140 12.98 -19.87 -1.54
C GLY A 140 12.33 -20.49 -0.29
N CYS A 141 11.04 -20.32 -0.08
CA CYS A 141 10.25 -20.90 1.00
C CYS A 141 8.75 -20.89 0.66
N LEU A 142 7.95 -21.58 1.47
CA LEU A 142 6.50 -21.45 1.47
C LEU A 142 6.07 -20.33 2.45
N CYS A 143 4.90 -19.76 2.19
CA CYS A 143 4.30 -18.70 3.00
C CYS A 143 3.18 -19.26 3.87
N ASP A 144 3.07 -18.77 5.10
CA ASP A 144 1.96 -19.08 6.02
C ASP A 144 0.67 -18.38 5.58
N ILE A 145 0.83 -17.22 4.93
CA ILE A 145 -0.29 -16.41 4.47
C ILE A 145 0.05 -15.69 3.16
N VAL A 146 -0.91 -15.68 2.23
CA VAL A 146 -0.85 -14.86 1.02
C VAL A 146 -2.03 -13.88 1.05
N VAL A 147 -1.76 -12.61 0.79
CA VAL A 147 -2.76 -11.56 0.62
C VAL A 147 -2.73 -11.04 -0.81
N SER A 148 -3.87 -10.61 -1.36
CA SER A 148 -3.92 -10.14 -2.75
C SER A 148 -4.98 -9.06 -2.97
N ASP A 149 -4.58 -7.94 -3.59
CA ASP A 149 -5.48 -6.86 -4.07
C ASP A 149 -5.11 -6.52 -5.52
N LEU A 150 -5.37 -7.44 -6.45
CA LEU A 150 -5.02 -7.32 -7.85
C LEU A 150 -6.03 -6.48 -8.64
N SER A 151 -5.53 -5.59 -9.49
CA SER A 151 -6.32 -4.86 -10.49
C SER A 151 -5.99 -5.36 -11.90
N PHE A 152 -6.98 -5.28 -12.81
CA PHE A 152 -6.84 -5.58 -14.25
C PHE A 152 -6.53 -7.03 -14.63
N ILE A 153 -6.59 -7.98 -13.68
CA ILE A 153 -6.43 -9.41 -13.91
C ILE A 153 -7.46 -10.18 -13.08
N SER A 154 -8.00 -11.28 -13.65
CA SER A 154 -8.82 -12.20 -12.87
C SER A 154 -7.96 -12.94 -11.85
N GLN A 155 -8.40 -12.96 -10.59
CA GLN A 155 -7.71 -13.73 -9.54
C GLN A 155 -7.63 -15.23 -9.88
N THR A 156 -8.58 -15.77 -10.64
CA THR A 156 -8.56 -17.18 -11.06
C THR A 156 -7.31 -17.55 -11.87
N LEU A 157 -6.72 -16.59 -12.57
CA LEU A 157 -5.47 -16.78 -13.32
C LEU A 157 -4.22 -16.81 -12.42
N VAL A 158 -4.35 -16.33 -11.18
CA VAL A 158 -3.24 -16.22 -10.21
C VAL A 158 -3.34 -17.30 -9.12
N PHE A 159 -4.52 -17.90 -8.91
CA PHE A 159 -4.71 -18.94 -7.90
C PHE A 159 -3.73 -20.12 -7.97
N PRO A 160 -3.37 -20.66 -9.16
CA PRO A 160 -2.37 -21.73 -9.21
C PRO A 160 -1.01 -21.30 -8.64
N ALA A 161 -0.58 -20.08 -8.95
CA ALA A 161 0.68 -19.50 -8.43
C ALA A 161 0.57 -19.22 -6.91
N ILE A 162 -0.54 -18.65 -6.43
CA ILE A 162 -0.81 -18.46 -4.99
C ILE A 162 -0.75 -19.79 -4.25
N SER A 163 -1.42 -20.82 -4.78
CA SER A 163 -1.42 -22.16 -4.17
C SER A 163 -0.03 -22.78 -4.12
N SER A 164 0.83 -22.52 -5.10
CA SER A 164 2.19 -23.07 -5.16
C SER A 164 3.14 -22.46 -4.12
N VAL A 165 2.82 -21.28 -3.57
CA VAL A 165 3.64 -20.60 -2.56
C VAL A 165 3.07 -20.69 -1.15
N LEU A 166 1.83 -21.21 -0.97
CA LEU A 166 1.24 -21.45 0.35
C LEU A 166 1.72 -22.77 0.95
N CYS A 167 1.99 -22.77 2.24
CA CYS A 167 2.21 -24.01 3.01
C CYS A 167 0.90 -24.75 3.25
N ASP A 168 0.99 -26.02 3.64
CA ASP A 168 -0.18 -26.81 4.09
C ASP A 168 -0.84 -26.12 5.29
N GLY A 169 -2.14 -25.85 5.20
CA GLY A 169 -2.89 -25.10 6.20
C GLY A 169 -2.66 -23.59 6.17
N GLY A 170 -1.95 -23.08 5.17
CA GLY A 170 -1.75 -21.64 4.95
C GLY A 170 -3.06 -20.93 4.58
N GLU A 171 -3.11 -19.62 4.84
CA GLU A 171 -4.28 -18.78 4.65
C GLU A 171 -4.16 -17.92 3.39
N PHE A 172 -5.24 -17.78 2.61
CA PHE A 172 -5.34 -16.82 1.52
C PHE A 172 -6.44 -15.79 1.79
N VAL A 173 -6.10 -14.48 1.63
CA VAL A 173 -6.96 -13.33 1.94
C VAL A 173 -7.11 -12.40 0.75
#